data_241d2b86cb4ea6424073405d09a8617c
#
_entry.id   241d2b86cb4ea6424073405d09a8617c
#
_cell.length_a   1.000
_cell.length_b   1.000
_cell.length_c   1.000
_cell.angle_alpha   90.00
_cell.angle_beta   90.00
_cell.angle_gamma   90.00
#
_symmetry.space_group_name_H-M   'P 1'
#
loop_
_entity.id
_entity.type
_entity.pdbx_description
1 polymer ?
#
loop_
_entity_poly.entity_id
_entity_poly.type
_entity_poly.pdbx_seq_one_letter_code
_entity_poly.pdbx_strand_id
1 'polypeptide(L)'
;MNRNNIIAEIQEKDLEQLQKIMKQVFNSNTSDSKVQRFYEVSKNNIDIYVLGYYIENNLVGTVTLNILTMPSGKEATIWNLAVLEEYRKLGIATKLMIKAEEIVKSYEDVSRIWLFSGVQRKEEHKLYNKLGYDENVDKAFVKYIN
;
A
#
# COMPACT_ATOMS: atom_id res chain seq x y z
N MET A 1 24.37 -8.18 -2.71
CA MET A 1 23.29 -7.32 -3.26
C MET A 1 22.42 -8.16 -4.18
N ASN A 2 21.16 -8.31 -3.83
CA ASN A 2 20.26 -9.15 -4.60
C ASN A 2 19.75 -8.36 -5.81
N ARG A 3 20.31 -8.65 -6.99
CA ARG A 3 20.03 -7.92 -8.23
C ARG A 3 18.62 -8.15 -8.76
N ASN A 4 17.88 -9.10 -8.18
CA ASN A 4 16.54 -9.49 -8.64
C ASN A 4 15.40 -8.91 -7.80
N ASN A 5 15.71 -8.01 -6.86
CA ASN A 5 14.70 -7.35 -6.05
C ASN A 5 14.29 -6.05 -6.74
N ILE A 6 13.01 -5.95 -7.09
CA ILE A 6 12.48 -4.76 -7.76
C ILE A 6 11.14 -4.33 -7.16
N ILE A 7 10.83 -3.05 -7.32
CA ILE A 7 9.49 -2.50 -7.09
C ILE A 7 8.91 -2.13 -8.43
N ALA A 8 7.72 -2.63 -8.72
CA ALA A 8 7.01 -2.35 -9.96
C ALA A 8 5.49 -2.40 -9.71
N GLU A 9 4.72 -1.84 -10.62
CA GLU A 9 3.27 -1.97 -10.55
C GLU A 9 2.86 -3.43 -10.75
N ILE A 10 1.87 -3.88 -9.97
CA ILE A 10 1.37 -5.25 -10.08
C ILE A 10 0.74 -5.49 -11.45
N GLN A 11 0.80 -6.74 -11.89
CA GLN A 11 0.21 -7.20 -13.15
C GLN A 11 -0.87 -8.23 -12.86
N GLU A 12 -1.68 -8.53 -13.87
CA GLU A 12 -2.77 -9.50 -13.73
C GLU A 12 -2.29 -10.88 -13.24
N LYS A 13 -1.11 -11.28 -13.67
CA LYS A 13 -0.50 -12.56 -13.22
C LYS A 13 -0.21 -12.62 -11.73
N ASP A 14 -0.18 -11.46 -11.04
CA ASP A 14 0.15 -11.38 -9.62
C ASP A 14 -1.08 -11.51 -8.70
N LEU A 15 -2.29 -11.55 -9.25
CA LEU A 15 -3.52 -11.45 -8.45
C LEU A 15 -3.73 -12.60 -7.49
N GLU A 16 -3.37 -13.82 -7.87
CA GLU A 16 -3.43 -14.97 -6.97
C GLU A 16 -2.51 -14.77 -5.76
N GLN A 17 -1.29 -14.30 -6.01
CA GLN A 17 -0.33 -14.02 -4.95
C GLN A 17 -0.77 -12.84 -4.08
N LEU A 18 -1.38 -11.83 -4.68
CA LEU A 18 -1.95 -10.70 -3.93
C LEU A 18 -3.04 -11.17 -2.96
N GLN A 19 -3.92 -12.09 -3.39
CA GLN A 19 -4.92 -12.70 -2.51
C GLN A 19 -4.28 -13.39 -1.30
N LYS A 20 -3.19 -14.13 -1.54
CA LYS A 20 -2.45 -14.80 -0.46
C LYS A 20 -1.88 -13.82 0.54
N ILE A 21 -1.31 -12.72 0.06
CA ILE A 21 -0.77 -11.65 0.92
C ILE A 21 -1.89 -11.03 1.76
N MET A 22 -3.02 -10.70 1.16
CA MET A 22 -4.17 -10.13 1.87
C MET A 22 -4.70 -11.09 2.94
N LYS A 23 -4.77 -12.38 2.63
CA LYS A 23 -5.21 -13.40 3.58
C LYS A 23 -4.25 -13.53 4.76
N GLN A 24 -2.96 -13.60 4.49
CA GLN A 24 -1.96 -13.78 5.55
C GLN A 24 -1.85 -12.55 6.46
N VAL A 25 -1.79 -11.36 5.86
CA VAL A 25 -1.50 -10.13 6.62
C VAL A 25 -2.74 -9.55 7.28
N PHE A 26 -3.89 -9.57 6.58
CA PHE A 26 -5.12 -8.92 7.05
C PHE A 26 -6.23 -9.91 7.39
N ASN A 27 -5.99 -11.21 7.27
CA ASN A 27 -7.01 -12.25 7.43
C ASN A 27 -8.24 -11.99 6.54
N SER A 28 -8.00 -11.44 5.36
CA SER A 28 -9.05 -11.06 4.42
C SER A 28 -9.39 -12.21 3.48
N ASN A 29 -10.67 -12.57 3.40
CA ASN A 29 -11.17 -13.54 2.43
C ASN A 29 -11.56 -12.82 1.13
N THR A 30 -10.55 -12.33 0.43
CA THR A 30 -10.74 -11.64 -0.85
C THR A 30 -11.02 -12.67 -1.94
N SER A 31 -12.22 -12.62 -2.51
CA SER A 31 -12.61 -13.52 -3.61
C SER A 31 -11.89 -13.15 -4.93
N ASP A 32 -11.87 -14.09 -5.86
CA ASP A 32 -11.31 -13.85 -7.19
C ASP A 32 -11.96 -12.66 -7.87
N SER A 33 -13.29 -12.54 -7.77
CA SER A 33 -14.01 -11.42 -8.39
C SER A 33 -13.66 -10.08 -7.77
N LYS A 34 -13.43 -10.03 -6.45
CA LYS A 34 -13.05 -8.80 -5.77
C LYS A 34 -11.65 -8.34 -6.16
N VAL A 35 -10.68 -9.24 -6.19
CA VAL A 35 -9.31 -8.89 -6.56
C VAL A 35 -9.22 -8.52 -8.03
N GLN A 36 -9.96 -9.21 -8.90
CA GLN A 36 -10.03 -8.87 -10.32
C GLN A 36 -10.62 -7.47 -10.53
N ARG A 37 -11.71 -7.15 -9.80
CA ARG A 37 -12.32 -5.82 -9.85
C ARG A 37 -11.36 -4.74 -9.37
N PHE A 38 -10.66 -5.00 -8.28
CA PHE A 38 -9.64 -4.08 -7.76
C PHE A 38 -8.58 -3.80 -8.83
N TYR A 39 -8.08 -4.85 -9.47
CA TYR A 39 -7.08 -4.71 -10.52
C TYR A 39 -7.59 -3.89 -11.69
N GLU A 40 -8.79 -4.19 -12.18
CA GLU A 40 -9.39 -3.48 -13.32
C GLU A 40 -9.60 -2.00 -13.04
N VAL A 41 -10.07 -1.67 -11.84
CA VAL A 41 -10.27 -0.27 -11.43
C VAL A 41 -8.93 0.44 -11.31
N SER A 42 -7.95 -0.18 -10.65
CA SER A 42 -6.67 0.47 -10.40
C SER A 42 -5.86 0.66 -11.68
N LYS A 43 -5.80 -0.33 -12.57
CA LYS A 43 -5.01 -0.20 -13.80
C LYS A 43 -5.56 0.86 -14.76
N ASN A 44 -6.85 1.17 -14.67
CA ASN A 44 -7.51 2.15 -15.53
C ASN A 44 -7.63 3.54 -14.89
N ASN A 45 -6.98 3.75 -13.74
CA ASN A 45 -7.03 5.02 -13.03
C ASN A 45 -5.61 5.53 -12.80
N ILE A 46 -5.26 6.66 -13.43
CA ILE A 46 -3.91 7.23 -13.35
C ILE A 46 -3.54 7.72 -11.94
N ASP A 47 -4.52 7.88 -11.07
CA ASP A 47 -4.32 8.36 -9.70
C ASP A 47 -4.21 7.21 -8.68
N ILE A 48 -4.24 5.96 -9.14
CA ILE A 48 -4.08 4.79 -8.30
C ILE A 48 -2.82 4.03 -8.72
N TYR A 49 -1.93 3.81 -7.75
CA TYR A 49 -0.69 3.04 -7.96
C TYR A 49 -0.72 1.84 -7.03
N VAL A 50 -0.66 0.64 -7.58
CA VAL A 50 -0.54 -0.59 -6.79
C VAL A 50 0.87 -1.12 -7.01
N LEU A 51 1.72 -0.92 -6.01
CA LEU A 51 3.13 -1.28 -6.10
C LEU A 51 3.37 -2.65 -5.49
N GLY A 52 4.16 -3.45 -6.17
CA GLY A 52 4.61 -4.73 -5.67
C GLY A 52 6.11 -4.73 -5.42
N TYR A 53 6.54 -5.42 -4.39
CA TYR A 53 7.95 -5.73 -4.16
C TYR A 53 8.18 -7.18 -4.57
N TYR A 54 9.12 -7.39 -5.48
CA TYR A 54 9.40 -8.70 -6.06
C TYR A 54 10.80 -9.17 -5.68
N ILE A 55 10.88 -10.41 -5.25
CA ILE A 55 12.15 -11.12 -5.06
C ILE A 55 12.13 -12.29 -6.04
N GLU A 56 13.07 -12.30 -6.97
CA GLU A 56 13.19 -13.34 -8.01
C GLU A 56 11.85 -13.57 -8.73
N ASN A 57 11.19 -12.48 -9.13
CA ASN A 57 9.90 -12.45 -9.82
C ASN A 57 8.70 -12.89 -8.96
N ASN A 58 8.88 -13.12 -7.66
CA ASN A 58 7.78 -13.45 -6.76
C ASN A 58 7.32 -12.21 -6.00
N LEU A 59 6.04 -11.94 -6.03
CA LEU A 59 5.45 -10.85 -5.26
C LEU A 59 5.45 -11.20 -3.78
N VAL A 60 6.17 -10.43 -2.97
CA VAL A 60 6.29 -10.68 -1.52
C VAL A 60 5.78 -9.53 -0.66
N GLY A 61 5.52 -8.38 -1.25
CA GLY A 61 4.98 -7.23 -0.55
C GLY A 61 4.23 -6.31 -1.50
N THR A 62 3.38 -5.46 -0.96
CA THR A 62 2.56 -4.54 -1.75
C THR A 62 2.19 -3.31 -0.94
N VAL A 63 1.86 -2.24 -1.66
CA VAL A 63 1.25 -1.02 -1.10
C VAL A 63 0.39 -0.39 -2.19
N THR A 64 -0.74 0.18 -1.80
CA THR A 64 -1.60 0.94 -2.71
C THR A 64 -1.53 2.42 -2.36
N LEU A 65 -1.28 3.25 -3.36
CA LEU A 65 -1.25 4.69 -3.26
C LEU A 65 -2.39 5.28 -4.09
N ASN A 66 -3.20 6.13 -3.47
CA ASN A 66 -4.24 6.90 -4.15
C ASN A 66 -3.93 8.39 -4.07
N ILE A 67 -4.07 9.07 -5.19
CA ILE A 67 -4.04 10.54 -5.23
C ILE A 67 -5.50 11.01 -5.30
N LEU A 68 -5.94 11.75 -4.28
CA LEU A 68 -7.31 12.24 -4.18
C LEU A 68 -7.39 13.71 -4.57
N THR A 69 -8.31 14.05 -5.47
CA THR A 69 -8.59 15.44 -5.82
C THR A 69 -9.73 15.95 -4.96
N MET A 70 -9.49 17.06 -4.29
CA MET A 70 -10.44 17.72 -3.38
C MET A 70 -10.61 19.18 -3.80
N PRO A 71 -11.67 19.88 -3.32
CA PRO A 71 -11.81 21.30 -3.64
C PRO A 71 -10.61 22.16 -3.23
N SER A 72 -9.88 21.74 -2.21
CA SER A 72 -8.72 22.48 -1.70
C SER A 72 -7.38 22.06 -2.35
N GLY A 73 -7.40 21.12 -3.30
CA GLY A 73 -6.20 20.59 -3.93
C GLY A 73 -6.15 19.07 -3.85
N LYS A 74 -4.96 18.50 -3.81
CA LYS A 74 -4.78 17.05 -3.76
C LYS A 74 -4.19 16.57 -2.44
N GLU A 75 -4.58 15.38 -2.04
CA GLU A 75 -3.97 14.63 -0.95
C GLU A 75 -3.67 13.22 -1.42
N ALA A 76 -2.70 12.58 -0.80
CA ALA A 76 -2.35 11.19 -1.10
C ALA A 76 -2.75 10.30 0.07
N THR A 77 -3.17 9.07 -0.22
CA THR A 77 -3.49 8.08 0.81
C THR A 77 -2.77 6.77 0.53
N ILE A 78 -2.35 6.12 1.61
CA ILE A 78 -1.68 4.82 1.56
C ILE A 78 -2.62 3.77 2.10
N TRP A 79 -2.74 2.65 1.39
CA TRP A 79 -3.61 1.52 1.73
C TRP A 79 -2.88 0.20 1.59
N ASN A 80 -3.26 -0.75 2.42
CA ASN A 80 -2.88 -2.17 2.27
C ASN A 80 -1.37 -2.40 2.16
N LEU A 81 -0.58 -1.67 2.92
CA LEU A 81 0.84 -1.99 3.04
C LEU A 81 0.97 -3.37 3.71
N ALA A 82 1.54 -4.31 3.01
CA ALA A 82 1.63 -5.69 3.47
C ALA A 82 2.90 -6.35 2.95
N VAL A 83 3.56 -7.10 3.83
CA VAL A 83 4.72 -7.91 3.49
C VAL A 83 4.50 -9.29 4.08
N LEU A 84 4.75 -10.33 3.27
CA LEU A 84 4.67 -11.71 3.75
C LEU A 84 5.56 -11.91 4.97
N GLU A 85 5.07 -12.68 5.95
CA GLU A 85 5.76 -12.87 7.23
C GLU A 85 7.20 -13.34 7.07
N GLU A 86 7.46 -14.28 6.15
CA GLU A 86 8.78 -14.82 5.88
C GLU A 86 9.78 -13.81 5.32
N TYR A 87 9.28 -12.67 4.84
CA TYR A 87 10.11 -11.62 4.25
C TYR A 87 10.16 -10.34 5.09
N ARG A 88 9.66 -10.39 6.31
CA ARG A 88 9.69 -9.25 7.24
C ARG A 88 11.10 -8.99 7.75
N LYS A 89 11.33 -7.79 8.30
CA LYS A 89 12.63 -7.34 8.84
C LYS A 89 13.74 -7.24 7.81
N LEU A 90 13.39 -7.18 6.53
CA LEU A 90 14.34 -6.96 5.42
C LEU A 90 14.25 -5.54 4.85
N GLY A 91 13.44 -4.66 5.47
CA GLY A 91 13.27 -3.29 5.02
C GLY A 91 12.32 -3.13 3.82
N ILE A 92 11.56 -4.16 3.46
CA ILE A 92 10.68 -4.14 2.28
C ILE A 92 9.56 -3.11 2.43
N ALA A 93 8.89 -3.09 3.59
CA ALA A 93 7.82 -2.12 3.85
C ALA A 93 8.34 -0.69 3.76
N THR A 94 9.51 -0.41 4.31
CA THR A 94 10.15 0.90 4.23
C THR A 94 10.42 1.29 2.77
N LYS A 95 10.94 0.37 1.97
CA LYS A 95 11.23 0.63 0.55
C LYS A 95 9.96 0.90 -0.24
N LEU A 96 8.88 0.16 0.03
CA LEU A 96 7.58 0.40 -0.61
C LEU A 96 7.03 1.78 -0.25
N MET A 97 7.11 2.17 1.02
CA MET A 97 6.65 3.48 1.48
C MET A 97 7.47 4.61 0.85
N ILE A 98 8.79 4.47 0.82
CA ILE A 98 9.66 5.47 0.19
C ILE A 98 9.32 5.63 -1.30
N LYS A 99 9.09 4.52 -2.00
CA LYS A 99 8.70 4.58 -3.41
C LYS A 99 7.38 5.29 -3.61
N ALA A 100 6.38 5.00 -2.77
CA ALA A 100 5.10 5.70 -2.80
C ALA A 100 5.29 7.21 -2.57
N GLU A 101 6.11 7.59 -1.60
CA GLU A 101 6.41 9.01 -1.33
C GLU A 101 7.12 9.70 -2.49
N GLU A 102 8.03 8.99 -3.18
CA GLU A 102 8.67 9.51 -4.39
C GLU A 102 7.64 9.83 -5.48
N ILE A 103 6.66 8.94 -5.66
CA ILE A 103 5.57 9.17 -6.62
C ILE A 103 4.77 10.42 -6.22
N VAL A 104 4.41 10.54 -4.95
CA VAL A 104 3.68 11.71 -4.44
C VAL A 104 4.45 13.01 -4.71
N LYS A 105 5.76 13.00 -4.50
CA LYS A 105 6.62 14.17 -4.75
C LYS A 105 6.69 14.57 -6.22
N SER A 106 6.30 13.70 -7.14
CA SER A 106 6.21 14.03 -8.56
C SER A 106 4.98 14.89 -8.89
N TYR A 107 4.01 14.96 -7.99
CA TYR A 107 2.84 15.83 -8.11
C TYR A 107 3.15 17.18 -7.47
N GLU A 108 2.78 18.27 -8.15
CA GLU A 108 3.09 19.64 -7.67
C GLU A 108 2.17 20.11 -6.55
N ASP A 109 0.96 19.57 -6.50
CA ASP A 109 -0.12 20.12 -5.69
C ASP A 109 -0.68 19.15 -4.63
N VAL A 110 0.10 18.15 -4.23
CA VAL A 110 -0.27 17.25 -3.13
C VAL A 110 0.23 17.85 -1.82
N SER A 111 -0.69 18.13 -0.90
CA SER A 111 -0.38 18.81 0.35
C SER A 111 0.07 17.88 1.48
N ARG A 112 -0.42 16.63 1.50
CA ARG A 112 -0.05 15.67 2.54
C ARG A 112 -0.34 14.24 2.13
N ILE A 113 0.28 13.32 2.86
CA ILE A 113 0.01 11.88 2.76
C ILE A 113 -0.59 11.45 4.10
N TRP A 114 -1.66 10.66 4.06
CA TRP A 114 -2.23 10.09 5.27
C TRP A 114 -2.61 8.63 5.07
N LEU A 115 -2.76 7.91 6.18
CA LEU A 115 -3.12 6.49 6.17
C LEU A 115 -3.87 6.13 7.44
N PHE A 116 -4.61 5.02 7.38
CA PHE A 116 -5.23 4.41 8.55
C PHE A 116 -4.50 3.11 8.87
N SER A 117 -4.37 2.82 10.15
CA SER A 117 -3.81 1.55 10.61
C SER A 117 -4.57 1.10 11.86
N GLY A 118 -4.88 -0.18 11.94
CA GLY A 118 -5.55 -0.73 13.12
C GLY A 118 -4.77 -0.44 14.39
N VAL A 119 -5.45 -0.10 15.46
CA VAL A 119 -4.80 0.27 16.74
C VAL A 119 -3.93 -0.84 17.31
N GLN A 120 -4.20 -2.08 16.94
CA GLN A 120 -3.45 -3.25 17.39
C GLN A 120 -2.13 -3.48 16.65
N ARG A 121 -1.93 -2.79 15.51
CA ARG A 121 -0.76 -2.99 14.63
C ARG A 121 0.45 -2.17 15.10
N LYS A 122 0.95 -2.50 16.28
CA LYS A 122 2.00 -1.70 16.96
C LYS A 122 3.33 -1.64 16.20
N GLU A 123 3.71 -2.75 15.54
CA GLU A 123 4.97 -2.79 14.77
C GLU A 123 4.91 -1.90 13.54
N GLU A 124 3.78 -1.90 12.83
CA GLU A 124 3.57 -1.02 11.68
C GLU A 124 3.55 0.45 12.10
N HIS A 125 2.98 0.76 13.29
CA HIS A 125 2.97 2.13 13.81
C HIS A 125 4.39 2.65 14.05
N LYS A 126 5.30 1.81 14.50
CA LYS A 126 6.71 2.18 14.67
C LYS A 126 7.33 2.58 13.34
N LEU A 127 7.02 1.83 12.27
CA LEU A 127 7.48 2.16 10.91
C LEU A 127 6.96 3.52 10.47
N TYR A 128 5.67 3.77 10.62
CA TYR A 128 5.07 5.03 10.19
C TYR A 128 5.64 6.22 10.96
N ASN A 129 5.78 6.10 12.27
CA ASN A 129 6.40 7.13 13.10
C ASN A 129 7.83 7.43 12.67
N LYS A 130 8.60 6.39 12.37
CA LYS A 130 9.98 6.52 11.91
C LYS A 130 10.08 7.24 10.56
N LEU A 131 9.07 7.06 9.70
CA LEU A 131 8.98 7.73 8.40
C LEU A 131 8.41 9.16 8.49
N GLY A 132 8.03 9.60 9.68
CA GLY A 132 7.54 10.97 9.88
C GLY A 132 6.02 11.13 9.86
N TYR A 133 5.27 10.04 9.88
CA TYR A 133 3.81 10.10 9.99
C TYR A 133 3.43 10.33 11.45
N ASP A 134 2.54 11.30 11.68
CA ASP A 134 2.13 11.71 13.02
C ASP A 134 0.70 11.24 13.29
N GLU A 135 0.53 10.42 14.30
CA GLU A 135 -0.79 9.85 14.68
C GLU A 135 -1.69 10.82 15.44
N ASN A 136 -1.17 12.00 15.79
CA ASN A 136 -1.89 12.97 16.61
C ASN A 136 -2.49 14.15 15.82
N VAL A 137 -2.40 14.12 14.48
CA VAL A 137 -2.93 15.21 13.64
C VAL A 137 -4.44 15.06 13.42
N ASP A 138 -4.88 13.87 13.04
CA ASP A 138 -6.28 13.58 12.74
C ASP A 138 -6.73 12.32 13.46
N LYS A 139 -8.05 12.16 13.60
CA LYS A 139 -8.66 10.91 14.11
C LYS A 139 -9.51 10.27 13.02
N ALA A 140 -9.43 8.96 12.91
CA ALA A 140 -10.32 8.18 12.06
C ALA A 140 -11.63 7.88 12.79
N PHE A 141 -12.74 8.04 12.10
CA PHE A 141 -14.06 7.64 12.58
C PHE A 141 -14.58 6.59 11.61
N VAL A 142 -14.86 5.39 12.10
CA VAL A 142 -15.23 4.24 11.26
C VAL A 142 -16.62 3.78 11.62
N LYS A 143 -17.47 3.62 10.61
CA LYS A 143 -18.81 3.02 10.77
C LYS A 143 -18.92 1.89 9.76
N TYR A 144 -19.18 0.69 10.23
CA TYR A 144 -19.37 -0.46 9.33
C TYR A 144 -20.76 -0.41 8.70
N ILE A 145 -20.79 -0.66 7.40
CA ILE A 145 -22.05 -0.75 6.65
C ILE A 145 -22.26 -2.21 6.30
N ASN A 146 -23.39 -2.76 6.67
CA ASN A 146 -23.71 -4.18 6.46
C ASN A 146 -23.89 -4.53 5.00
#